data_90ce2ab015193047ee29924f61f7b279
#
_entry.id   90ce2ab015193047ee29924f61f7b279
#
_cell.length_a   1.000
_cell.length_b   1.000
_cell.length_c   1.000
_cell.angle_alpha   90.00
_cell.angle_beta   90.00
_cell.angle_gamma   90.00
#
_symmetry.space_group_name_H-M   'P 1'
#
loop_
_entity.id
_entity.type
_entity.pdbx_description
1 polymer ?
#
loop_
_entity_poly.entity_id
_entity_poly.type
_entity_poly.pdbx_seq_one_letter_code
_entity_poly.pdbx_strand_id
1 'polypeptide(L)'
;MKKTFYHFFFALFSLVALIVAPACRAIDAAKPAQFNGASPLQWSTRMADSEMARRGDKLAWKQGGSARWDYTAGLFTLSLLKLNERTPDTRYVEFTKSAIGSFIAADGNIQTYKAGEYQLDALNPGKTVLALWQLTKEERYQKCASILRKQLDTQPRTSDGGFWHKQRYTNQMWLDGLYMGAPFYAEYAKLFNGAAADYNDLARQFRLIDQHLYDAKSGLFYHGWDEKKNQSWANPTSGTSSNFWGRALGWYAMACVDVLDFLPKDHPARKEIIAELKKVSDGIVKWQDADSGLWWQVMDQGNRKGNYLEATASAMFVYAMARAVNNGHLSRDYLPAILKGYTGIVSKLIKTDGEKISLTQCCSVAGLGFTTTGGRPRDGSFDYYISEAIVENDLKGVGPFILAGIEVQQLTGSPPGKTTLPEAK
;
A
#
# COMPACT_ATOMS: atom_id res chain seq x y z
N MET A 1 -65.47 -34.81 -79.05
CA MET A 1 -65.09 -33.78 -78.02
C MET A 1 -64.47 -34.54 -76.83
N LYS A 2 -63.15 -34.54 -76.77
CA LYS A 2 -62.37 -35.28 -75.75
C LYS A 2 -61.87 -34.30 -74.70
N LYS A 3 -62.25 -34.44 -73.45
CA LYS A 3 -61.71 -33.71 -72.36
C LYS A 3 -60.51 -34.43 -71.77
N THR A 4 -59.35 -33.80 -71.77
CA THR A 4 -58.11 -34.32 -71.19
C THR A 4 -57.97 -33.77 -69.78
N PHE A 5 -57.85 -34.70 -68.79
CA PHE A 5 -57.55 -34.35 -67.37
C PHE A 5 -56.04 -34.34 -67.17
N TYR A 6 -55.50 -33.25 -66.65
CA TYR A 6 -54.14 -33.15 -66.17
C TYR A 6 -54.11 -33.32 -64.64
N HIS A 7 -53.36 -34.32 -64.21
CA HIS A 7 -53.05 -34.55 -62.77
C HIS A 7 -51.79 -33.80 -62.42
N PHE A 8 -51.90 -32.84 -61.51
CA PHE A 8 -50.76 -32.21 -60.87
C PHE A 8 -50.35 -32.98 -59.63
N PHE A 9 -49.12 -33.57 -59.62
CA PHE A 9 -48.47 -34.11 -58.46
C PHE A 9 -47.76 -33.02 -57.70
N PHE A 10 -48.21 -32.70 -56.47
CA PHE A 10 -47.44 -31.86 -55.52
C PHE A 10 -46.48 -32.73 -54.76
N ALA A 11 -45.17 -32.55 -55.00
CA ALA A 11 -44.10 -33.12 -54.17
C ALA A 11 -43.84 -32.19 -52.96
N LEU A 12 -44.15 -32.67 -51.77
CA LEU A 12 -43.84 -31.95 -50.50
C LEU A 12 -42.38 -32.19 -50.16
N PHE A 13 -41.51 -31.22 -50.32
CA PHE A 13 -40.15 -31.22 -49.82
C PHE A 13 -40.14 -30.72 -48.36
N SER A 14 -39.97 -31.67 -47.40
CA SER A 14 -39.76 -31.37 -46.00
C SER A 14 -38.30 -30.91 -45.80
N LEU A 15 -38.08 -29.62 -45.60
CA LEU A 15 -36.79 -29.01 -45.26
C LEU A 15 -36.57 -29.22 -43.72
N VAL A 16 -35.74 -30.19 -43.34
CA VAL A 16 -35.29 -30.35 -41.96
C VAL A 16 -34.18 -29.36 -41.73
N ALA A 17 -34.49 -28.24 -41.07
CA ALA A 17 -33.50 -27.28 -40.60
C ALA A 17 -32.78 -27.88 -39.36
N LEU A 18 -31.54 -28.33 -39.53
CA LEU A 18 -30.65 -28.66 -38.41
C LEU A 18 -30.28 -27.36 -37.72
N ILE A 19 -30.91 -27.07 -36.59
CA ILE A 19 -30.47 -25.98 -35.68
C ILE A 19 -29.18 -26.46 -34.99
N VAL A 20 -28.03 -26.11 -35.52
CA VAL A 20 -26.75 -26.23 -34.83
C VAL A 20 -26.72 -25.17 -33.77
N ALA A 21 -27.06 -25.52 -32.52
CA ALA A 21 -26.85 -24.66 -31.38
C ALA A 21 -25.33 -24.42 -31.22
N PRO A 22 -24.84 -23.18 -31.12
CA PRO A 22 -23.45 -22.95 -30.83
C PRO A 22 -23.17 -23.51 -29.44
N ALA A 23 -22.31 -24.51 -29.37
CA ALA A 23 -21.77 -25.02 -28.11
C ALA A 23 -21.02 -23.85 -27.45
N CYS A 24 -21.65 -23.22 -26.45
CA CYS A 24 -20.99 -22.28 -25.56
C CYS A 24 -19.90 -23.09 -24.85
N ARG A 25 -18.66 -23.07 -25.41
CA ARG A 25 -17.50 -23.53 -24.66
C ARG A 25 -17.38 -22.62 -23.45
N ALA A 26 -17.68 -23.14 -22.26
CA ALA A 26 -17.27 -22.52 -21.01
C ALA A 26 -15.76 -22.28 -21.15
N ILE A 27 -15.37 -21.01 -21.18
CA ILE A 27 -13.97 -20.64 -21.08
C ILE A 27 -13.58 -21.09 -19.68
N ASP A 28 -12.83 -22.17 -19.56
CA ASP A 28 -12.23 -22.61 -18.31
C ASP A 28 -11.47 -21.40 -17.76
N ALA A 29 -11.96 -20.82 -16.66
CA ALA A 29 -11.30 -19.74 -15.99
C ALA A 29 -9.90 -20.24 -15.61
N ALA A 30 -8.87 -19.68 -16.22
CA ALA A 30 -7.49 -20.07 -15.96
C ALA A 30 -7.27 -20.08 -14.45
N LYS A 31 -6.79 -21.20 -13.90
CA LYS A 31 -6.50 -21.29 -12.46
C LYS A 31 -5.50 -20.20 -12.11
N PRO A 32 -5.70 -19.48 -10.97
CA PRO A 32 -4.77 -18.44 -10.55
C PRO A 32 -3.38 -19.04 -10.36
N ALA A 33 -2.35 -18.24 -10.64
CA ALA A 33 -0.96 -18.66 -10.43
C ALA A 33 -0.76 -19.09 -8.98
N GLN A 34 0.05 -20.14 -8.80
CA GLN A 34 0.37 -20.69 -7.48
C GLN A 34 1.80 -20.27 -7.08
N PHE A 35 1.96 -19.87 -5.84
CA PHE A 35 3.23 -19.52 -5.22
C PHE A 35 3.41 -20.41 -4.00
N ASN A 36 4.36 -21.34 -4.05
CA ASN A 36 4.60 -22.30 -2.99
C ASN A 36 3.31 -23.02 -2.52
N GLY A 37 2.52 -23.50 -3.48
CA GLY A 37 1.33 -24.33 -3.23
C GLY A 37 0.02 -23.59 -2.92
N ALA A 38 0.00 -22.25 -2.89
CA ALA A 38 -1.21 -21.49 -2.69
C ALA A 38 -1.28 -20.26 -3.62
N SER A 39 -2.49 -19.79 -3.89
CA SER A 39 -2.70 -18.55 -4.64
C SER A 39 -2.31 -17.31 -3.80
N PRO A 40 -2.00 -16.17 -4.44
CA PRO A 40 -1.69 -14.95 -3.70
C PRO A 40 -2.79 -14.54 -2.72
N LEU A 41 -4.05 -14.71 -3.10
CA LEU A 41 -5.17 -14.37 -2.22
C LEU A 41 -5.28 -15.32 -1.01
N GLN A 42 -4.98 -16.62 -1.21
CA GLN A 42 -4.91 -17.57 -0.09
C GLN A 42 -3.79 -17.22 0.89
N TRP A 43 -2.63 -16.80 0.40
CA TRP A 43 -1.55 -16.31 1.27
C TRP A 43 -1.95 -15.07 2.07
N SER A 44 -2.66 -14.12 1.44
CA SER A 44 -3.20 -12.94 2.12
C SER A 44 -4.20 -13.31 3.21
N THR A 45 -5.13 -14.21 2.93
CA THR A 45 -6.13 -14.71 3.90
C THR A 45 -5.46 -15.40 5.08
N ARG A 46 -4.52 -16.34 4.82
CA ARG A 46 -3.77 -17.03 5.88
C ARG A 46 -2.97 -16.06 6.76
N MET A 47 -2.38 -15.02 6.16
CA MET A 47 -1.65 -14.01 6.93
C MET A 47 -2.60 -13.18 7.81
N ALA A 48 -3.72 -12.73 7.26
CA ALA A 48 -4.73 -11.98 7.99
C ALA A 48 -5.27 -12.80 9.18
N ASP A 49 -5.68 -14.04 8.96
CA ASP A 49 -6.20 -14.93 9.99
C ASP A 49 -5.14 -15.25 11.07
N SER A 50 -3.90 -15.50 10.64
CA SER A 50 -2.79 -15.76 11.56
C SER A 50 -2.51 -14.57 12.47
N GLU A 51 -2.55 -13.35 11.92
CA GLU A 51 -2.24 -12.15 12.68
C GLU A 51 -3.39 -11.72 13.59
N MET A 52 -4.64 -11.84 13.13
CA MET A 52 -5.83 -11.63 13.97
C MET A 52 -5.84 -12.58 15.16
N ALA A 53 -5.56 -13.87 14.95
CA ALA A 53 -5.51 -14.86 16.02
C ALA A 53 -4.34 -14.62 16.99
N ARG A 54 -3.21 -14.09 16.50
CA ARG A 54 -2.00 -13.82 17.30
C ARG A 54 -2.17 -12.63 18.22
N ARG A 55 -2.87 -11.59 17.80
CA ARG A 55 -2.99 -10.31 18.52
C ARG A 55 -4.29 -10.12 19.26
N GLY A 56 -5.33 -10.85 18.89
CA GLY A 56 -6.69 -10.53 19.33
C GLY A 56 -7.14 -9.16 18.82
N ASP A 57 -8.11 -8.57 19.47
CA ASP A 57 -8.74 -7.31 19.09
C ASP A 57 -7.99 -6.03 19.52
N LYS A 58 -6.88 -6.19 20.25
CA LYS A 58 -6.07 -5.07 20.77
C LYS A 58 -4.76 -4.95 20.04
N LEU A 59 -4.74 -4.08 19.03
CA LEU A 59 -3.54 -3.83 18.26
C LEU A 59 -2.60 -2.88 19.01
N ALA A 60 -1.41 -3.36 19.33
CA ALA A 60 -0.30 -2.57 19.81
C ALA A 60 0.84 -2.61 18.81
N TRP A 61 1.68 -1.58 18.79
CA TRP A 61 2.88 -1.56 17.96
C TRP A 61 3.76 -2.80 18.19
N LYS A 62 4.05 -3.10 19.46
CA LYS A 62 4.74 -4.33 19.84
C LYS A 62 3.71 -5.34 20.33
N GLN A 63 3.87 -6.60 19.95
CA GLN A 63 3.05 -7.69 20.48
C GLN A 63 3.10 -7.69 22.01
N GLY A 64 1.94 -7.79 22.66
CA GLY A 64 1.82 -7.74 24.12
C GLY A 64 1.87 -6.32 24.74
N GLY A 65 2.04 -5.28 23.92
CA GLY A 65 1.99 -3.90 24.38
C GLY A 65 0.57 -3.35 24.54
N SER A 66 0.46 -2.12 25.05
CA SER A 66 -0.82 -1.43 25.13
C SER A 66 -1.29 -0.95 23.77
N ALA A 67 -2.56 -1.20 23.44
CA ALA A 67 -3.18 -0.67 22.23
C ALA A 67 -3.23 0.87 22.30
N ARG A 68 -3.02 1.51 21.16
CA ARG A 68 -3.07 2.96 21.01
C ARG A 68 -3.39 3.34 19.58
N TRP A 69 -3.78 4.58 19.37
CA TRP A 69 -3.89 5.16 18.04
C TRP A 69 -2.52 5.18 17.36
N ASP A 70 -2.33 4.34 16.35
CA ASP A 70 -1.02 4.11 15.75
C ASP A 70 -1.13 3.75 14.25
N TYR A 71 -0.18 4.21 13.45
CA TYR A 71 -0.16 3.97 12.01
C TYR A 71 -0.05 2.49 11.62
N THR A 72 0.60 1.67 12.46
CA THR A 72 0.76 0.25 12.16
C THR A 72 -0.57 -0.49 12.29
N ALA A 73 -1.38 -0.11 13.29
CA ALA A 73 -2.75 -0.60 13.42
C ALA A 73 -3.62 -0.15 12.25
N GLY A 74 -3.52 1.13 11.86
CA GLY A 74 -4.22 1.67 10.69
C GLY A 74 -3.88 0.93 9.40
N LEU A 75 -2.60 0.67 9.15
CA LEU A 75 -2.15 -0.05 7.97
C LEU A 75 -2.68 -1.49 7.91
N PHE A 76 -2.57 -2.21 9.03
CA PHE A 76 -3.05 -3.60 9.10
C PHE A 76 -4.56 -3.68 8.92
N THR A 77 -5.32 -2.87 9.64
CA THR A 77 -6.79 -2.88 9.54
C THR A 77 -7.29 -2.42 8.16
N LEU A 78 -6.60 -1.48 7.53
CA LEU A 78 -6.89 -1.13 6.13
C LEU A 78 -6.67 -2.34 5.20
N SER A 79 -5.60 -3.12 5.41
CA SER A 79 -5.36 -4.32 4.59
C SER A 79 -6.44 -5.38 4.78
N LEU A 80 -7.01 -5.51 5.98
CA LEU A 80 -8.15 -6.39 6.24
C LEU A 80 -9.42 -5.91 5.48
N LEU A 81 -9.70 -4.62 5.49
CA LEU A 81 -10.84 -4.08 4.73
C LEU A 81 -10.65 -4.26 3.22
N LYS A 82 -9.42 -4.09 2.71
CA LYS A 82 -9.11 -4.36 1.30
C LYS A 82 -9.21 -5.86 0.95
N LEU A 83 -8.84 -6.73 1.87
CA LEU A 83 -9.04 -8.18 1.70
C LEU A 83 -10.52 -8.53 1.69
N ASN A 84 -11.33 -7.91 2.56
CA ASN A 84 -12.78 -8.08 2.59
C ASN A 84 -13.47 -7.71 1.26
N GLU A 85 -12.93 -6.75 0.50
CA GLU A 85 -13.44 -6.40 -0.84
C GLU A 85 -13.27 -7.56 -1.85
N ARG A 86 -12.32 -8.47 -1.62
CA ARG A 86 -11.98 -9.62 -2.49
C ARG A 86 -12.50 -10.96 -1.98
N THR A 87 -12.49 -11.12 -0.67
CA THR A 87 -12.95 -12.31 0.07
C THR A 87 -13.86 -11.82 1.20
N PRO A 88 -15.14 -11.60 0.94
CA PRO A 88 -16.05 -11.08 1.96
C PRO A 88 -16.09 -11.97 3.19
N ASP A 89 -15.69 -11.40 4.33
CA ASP A 89 -15.70 -12.04 5.65
C ASP A 89 -15.97 -10.97 6.72
N THR A 90 -17.09 -11.07 7.39
CA THR A 90 -17.51 -10.10 8.41
C THR A 90 -16.50 -9.96 9.54
N ARG A 91 -15.68 -10.98 9.82
CA ARG A 91 -14.63 -10.95 10.85
C ARG A 91 -13.63 -9.81 10.61
N TYR A 92 -13.29 -9.50 9.36
CA TYR A 92 -12.35 -8.43 9.04
C TYR A 92 -12.90 -7.04 9.40
N VAL A 93 -14.18 -6.83 9.13
CA VAL A 93 -14.87 -5.56 9.46
C VAL A 93 -15.00 -5.42 10.97
N GLU A 94 -15.47 -6.46 11.66
CA GLU A 94 -15.68 -6.43 13.12
C GLU A 94 -14.35 -6.28 13.87
N PHE A 95 -13.30 -6.98 13.41
CA PHE A 95 -11.95 -6.78 13.97
C PHE A 95 -11.46 -5.33 13.80
N THR A 96 -11.68 -4.74 12.62
CA THR A 96 -11.30 -3.35 12.35
C THR A 96 -12.07 -2.37 13.23
N LYS A 97 -13.37 -2.57 13.43
CA LYS A 97 -14.19 -1.77 14.35
C LYS A 97 -13.68 -1.88 15.80
N SER A 98 -13.28 -3.08 16.23
CA SER A 98 -12.71 -3.28 17.56
C SER A 98 -11.34 -2.62 17.70
N ALA A 99 -10.47 -2.79 16.72
CA ALA A 99 -9.07 -2.33 16.79
C ALA A 99 -8.91 -0.81 16.62
N ILE A 100 -9.65 -0.20 15.70
CA ILE A 100 -9.55 1.24 15.38
C ILE A 100 -10.78 2.00 15.90
N GLY A 101 -11.97 1.47 15.68
CA GLY A 101 -13.21 2.15 16.08
C GLY A 101 -13.37 2.32 17.58
N SER A 102 -12.73 1.47 18.40
CA SER A 102 -12.73 1.58 19.87
C SER A 102 -12.02 2.84 20.39
N PHE A 103 -11.12 3.42 19.62
CA PHE A 103 -10.47 4.69 19.97
C PHE A 103 -11.31 5.93 19.68
N ILE A 104 -12.44 5.79 18.99
CA ILE A 104 -13.22 6.90 18.44
C ILE A 104 -14.53 7.04 19.24
N ALA A 105 -14.66 8.14 19.95
CA ALA A 105 -15.87 8.49 20.68
C ALA A 105 -17.01 8.92 19.74
N ALA A 106 -18.23 9.04 20.25
CA ALA A 106 -19.42 9.44 19.47
C ALA A 106 -19.30 10.82 18.81
N ASP A 107 -18.55 11.73 19.43
CA ASP A 107 -18.26 13.06 18.92
C ASP A 107 -17.07 13.10 17.94
N GLY A 108 -16.43 11.94 17.66
CA GLY A 108 -15.27 11.80 16.79
C GLY A 108 -13.92 11.99 17.48
N ASN A 109 -13.89 12.36 18.77
CA ASN A 109 -12.63 12.48 19.50
C ASN A 109 -11.87 11.16 19.57
N ILE A 110 -10.55 11.24 19.48
CA ILE A 110 -9.68 10.08 19.32
C ILE A 110 -8.85 9.89 20.59
N GLN A 111 -8.99 8.75 21.25
CA GLN A 111 -8.15 8.41 22.40
C GLN A 111 -6.69 8.28 22.00
N THR A 112 -5.79 8.77 22.83
CA THR A 112 -4.34 8.78 22.65
C THR A 112 -3.79 9.63 21.49
N TYR A 113 -4.65 10.25 20.68
CA TYR A 113 -4.24 11.21 19.67
C TYR A 113 -3.99 12.60 20.29
N LYS A 114 -2.91 13.25 19.85
CA LYS A 114 -2.52 14.59 20.32
C LYS A 114 -2.22 15.48 19.13
N ALA A 115 -3.16 16.31 18.76
CA ALA A 115 -3.04 17.20 17.59
C ALA A 115 -1.79 18.09 17.64
N GLY A 116 -1.41 18.62 18.83
CA GLY A 116 -0.24 19.48 19.00
C GLY A 116 1.12 18.79 18.80
N GLU A 117 1.17 17.48 18.71
CA GLU A 117 2.39 16.76 18.31
C GLU A 117 2.65 16.86 16.80
N TYR A 118 1.67 17.28 16.01
CA TYR A 118 1.73 17.39 14.56
C TYR A 118 2.39 16.18 13.91
N GLN A 119 2.02 15.00 14.40
CA GLN A 119 2.60 13.74 13.96
C GLN A 119 1.86 13.22 12.71
N LEU A 120 2.53 13.20 11.55
CA LEU A 120 1.92 12.67 10.33
C LEU A 120 1.54 11.20 10.47
N ASP A 121 2.31 10.40 11.23
CA ASP A 121 1.98 8.99 11.51
C ASP A 121 0.55 8.82 12.08
N ALA A 122 0.10 9.79 12.87
CA ALA A 122 -1.23 9.73 13.48
C ALA A 122 -2.38 9.95 12.48
N LEU A 123 -2.08 10.43 11.26
CA LEU A 123 -3.06 10.59 10.18
C LEU A 123 -3.31 9.27 9.43
N ASN A 124 -2.36 8.34 9.46
CA ASN A 124 -2.44 7.09 8.69
C ASN A 124 -3.69 6.26 8.98
N PRO A 125 -4.14 6.07 10.26
CA PRO A 125 -5.37 5.36 10.54
C PRO A 125 -6.63 6.04 9.97
N GLY A 126 -6.52 7.30 9.58
CA GLY A 126 -7.60 8.04 8.92
C GLY A 126 -8.13 7.37 7.65
N LYS A 127 -7.28 6.65 6.91
CA LYS A 127 -7.70 5.84 5.74
C LYS A 127 -8.67 4.73 6.15
N THR A 128 -8.36 4.02 7.23
CA THR A 128 -9.26 3.01 7.81
C THR A 128 -10.56 3.63 8.31
N VAL A 129 -10.47 4.82 8.92
CA VAL A 129 -11.65 5.56 9.39
C VAL A 129 -12.56 5.95 8.23
N LEU A 130 -11.99 6.44 7.12
CA LEU A 130 -12.76 6.78 5.92
C LEU A 130 -13.42 5.53 5.31
N ALA A 131 -12.72 4.40 5.27
CA ALA A 131 -13.28 3.14 4.81
C ALA A 131 -14.42 2.66 5.73
N LEU A 132 -14.26 2.73 7.06
CA LEU A 132 -15.34 2.41 8.01
C LEU A 132 -16.54 3.34 7.83
N TRP A 133 -16.32 4.64 7.64
CA TRP A 133 -17.41 5.57 7.35
C TRP A 133 -18.16 5.21 6.06
N GLN A 134 -17.42 4.85 5.01
CA GLN A 134 -18.05 4.44 3.74
C GLN A 134 -18.88 3.16 3.90
N LEU A 135 -18.43 2.22 4.74
CA LEU A 135 -19.13 0.96 5.00
C LEU A 135 -20.34 1.11 5.93
N THR A 136 -20.20 1.88 7.02
CA THR A 136 -21.19 1.90 8.10
C THR A 136 -22.08 3.13 8.11
N LYS A 137 -21.62 4.25 7.53
CA LYS A 137 -22.23 5.58 7.60
C LYS A 137 -22.35 6.14 9.03
N GLU A 138 -21.64 5.57 10.00
CA GLU A 138 -21.61 6.10 11.37
C GLU A 138 -20.93 7.48 11.41
N GLU A 139 -21.64 8.51 11.86
CA GLU A 139 -21.15 9.90 11.90
C GLU A 139 -19.84 10.08 12.67
N ARG A 140 -19.59 9.26 13.70
CA ARG A 140 -18.35 9.37 14.49
C ARG A 140 -17.09 9.21 13.64
N TYR A 141 -17.13 8.37 12.61
CA TYR A 141 -16.00 8.19 11.70
C TYR A 141 -15.77 9.41 10.82
N GLN A 142 -16.83 10.05 10.34
CA GLN A 142 -16.70 11.29 9.58
C GLN A 142 -16.14 12.43 10.46
N LYS A 143 -16.66 12.58 11.68
CA LYS A 143 -16.16 13.56 12.66
C LYS A 143 -14.68 13.33 12.99
N CYS A 144 -14.30 12.08 13.22
CA CYS A 144 -12.90 11.68 13.44
C CYS A 144 -12.01 12.06 12.25
N ALA A 145 -12.41 11.71 11.02
CA ALA A 145 -11.67 12.08 9.82
C ALA A 145 -11.51 13.60 9.68
N SER A 146 -12.53 14.38 10.04
CA SER A 146 -12.48 15.84 10.04
C SER A 146 -11.48 16.39 11.06
N ILE A 147 -11.38 15.79 12.25
CA ILE A 147 -10.38 16.15 13.27
C ILE A 147 -8.95 15.89 12.73
N LEU A 148 -8.71 14.75 12.10
CA LEU A 148 -7.42 14.42 11.51
C LEU A 148 -7.08 15.36 10.33
N ARG A 149 -8.06 15.65 9.48
CA ARG A 149 -7.87 16.58 8.34
C ARG A 149 -7.48 17.97 8.82
N LYS A 150 -8.10 18.43 9.91
CA LYS A 150 -7.83 19.75 10.49
C LYS A 150 -6.37 19.90 10.95
N GLN A 151 -5.68 18.82 11.34
CA GLN A 151 -4.25 18.89 11.65
C GLN A 151 -3.44 19.42 10.45
N LEU A 152 -3.78 19.01 9.22
CA LEU A 152 -3.05 19.42 8.02
C LEU A 152 -3.16 20.93 7.71
N ASP A 153 -4.22 21.62 8.18
CA ASP A 153 -4.39 23.04 7.98
C ASP A 153 -3.31 23.86 8.70
N THR A 154 -2.81 23.32 9.80
CA THR A 154 -1.81 23.98 10.66
C THR A 154 -0.52 23.16 10.80
N GLN A 155 -0.36 22.08 10.01
CA GLN A 155 0.87 21.28 10.02
C GLN A 155 2.09 22.16 9.79
N PRO A 156 3.10 22.16 10.66
CA PRO A 156 4.33 22.91 10.45
C PRO A 156 5.00 22.55 9.13
N ARG A 157 5.63 23.54 8.50
CA ARG A 157 6.20 23.40 7.16
C ARG A 157 7.64 23.91 7.09
N THR A 158 8.39 23.36 6.16
CA THR A 158 9.65 23.94 5.68
C THR A 158 9.39 25.26 4.95
N SER A 159 10.43 26.05 4.70
CA SER A 159 10.28 27.36 4.06
C SER A 159 9.70 27.31 2.64
N ASP A 160 9.84 26.17 1.95
CA ASP A 160 9.27 25.89 0.62
C ASP A 160 7.91 25.19 0.67
N GLY A 161 7.37 24.93 1.87
CA GLY A 161 6.01 24.46 2.10
C GLY A 161 5.86 22.96 2.34
N GLY A 162 6.95 22.21 2.50
CA GLY A 162 6.93 20.80 2.84
C GLY A 162 6.45 20.55 4.27
N PHE A 163 5.65 19.53 4.51
CA PHE A 163 5.20 19.16 5.84
C PHE A 163 6.35 18.60 6.68
N TRP A 164 6.55 19.14 7.89
CA TRP A 164 7.39 18.46 8.86
C TRP A 164 6.80 17.09 9.20
N HIS A 165 7.67 16.10 9.32
CA HIS A 165 7.21 14.75 9.67
C HIS A 165 6.52 14.71 11.05
N LYS A 166 7.04 15.48 12.04
CA LYS A 166 6.48 15.66 13.39
C LYS A 166 6.95 16.99 13.97
N GLN A 167 6.21 17.52 14.94
CA GLN A 167 6.63 18.73 15.65
C GLN A 167 8.07 18.64 16.21
N ARG A 168 8.44 17.49 16.76
CA ARG A 168 9.79 17.26 17.32
C ARG A 168 10.90 17.12 16.27
N TYR A 169 10.55 16.92 14.99
CA TYR A 169 11.46 16.85 13.86
C TYR A 169 11.35 18.12 13.03
N THR A 170 11.72 19.23 13.67
CA THR A 170 11.59 20.56 13.08
C THR A 170 12.37 20.67 11.77
N ASN A 171 11.74 21.28 10.77
CA ASN A 171 12.30 21.50 9.43
C ASN A 171 12.69 20.21 8.67
N GLN A 172 12.11 19.04 9.01
CA GLN A 172 12.47 17.78 8.40
C GLN A 172 11.31 17.17 7.59
N MET A 173 11.60 16.80 6.36
CA MET A 173 10.75 15.96 5.53
C MET A 173 11.34 14.54 5.45
N TRP A 174 10.51 13.52 5.62
CA TRP A 174 10.89 12.12 5.47
C TRP A 174 9.96 11.44 4.47
N LEU A 175 10.47 10.44 3.75
CA LEU A 175 9.66 9.62 2.83
C LEU A 175 8.44 9.02 3.52
N ASP A 176 8.63 8.57 4.76
CA ASP A 176 7.58 8.00 5.62
C ASP A 176 6.38 8.95 5.77
N GLY A 177 6.66 10.23 6.02
CA GLY A 177 5.63 11.24 6.24
C GLY A 177 4.67 11.39 5.06
N LEU A 178 5.17 11.16 3.86
CA LEU A 178 4.34 11.25 2.66
C LEU A 178 3.26 10.16 2.65
N TYR A 179 3.62 8.91 2.95
CA TYR A 179 2.61 7.84 3.06
C TYR A 179 1.68 8.02 4.24
N MET A 180 2.19 8.57 5.33
CA MET A 180 1.39 8.74 6.55
C MET A 180 0.25 9.73 6.34
N GLY A 181 0.49 10.83 5.61
CA GLY A 181 -0.50 11.90 5.42
C GLY A 181 -1.17 11.93 4.05
N ALA A 182 -0.43 11.73 2.96
CA ALA A 182 -0.90 12.06 1.62
C ALA A 182 -2.07 11.20 1.12
N PRO A 183 -2.11 9.86 1.26
CA PRO A 183 -3.26 9.09 0.82
C PRO A 183 -4.54 9.43 1.61
N PHE A 184 -4.44 9.64 2.92
CA PHE A 184 -5.58 10.10 3.72
C PHE A 184 -6.07 11.49 3.26
N TYR A 185 -5.15 12.43 3.01
CA TYR A 185 -5.47 13.77 2.54
C TYR A 185 -6.22 13.75 1.21
N ALA A 186 -5.69 12.97 0.25
CA ALA A 186 -6.31 12.83 -1.06
C ALA A 186 -7.71 12.18 -1.01
N GLU A 187 -7.86 11.11 -0.22
CA GLU A 187 -9.13 10.43 -0.04
C GLU A 187 -10.17 11.32 0.64
N TYR A 188 -9.78 12.03 1.71
CA TYR A 188 -10.65 12.98 2.38
C TYR A 188 -11.12 14.08 1.41
N ALA A 189 -10.20 14.68 0.66
CA ALA A 189 -10.54 15.71 -0.33
C ALA A 189 -11.54 15.18 -1.36
N LYS A 190 -11.34 13.97 -1.87
CA LYS A 190 -12.27 13.36 -2.84
C LYS A 190 -13.65 13.11 -2.25
N LEU A 191 -13.74 12.63 -1.00
CA LEU A 191 -15.01 12.26 -0.37
C LEU A 191 -15.83 13.46 0.09
N PHE A 192 -15.17 14.55 0.44
CA PHE A 192 -15.81 15.74 1.02
C PHE A 192 -15.67 17.00 0.17
N ASN A 193 -15.54 16.82 -1.15
CA ASN A 193 -15.46 17.91 -2.15
C ASN A 193 -14.35 18.94 -1.82
N GLY A 194 -13.15 18.43 -1.55
CA GLY A 194 -11.97 19.27 -1.31
C GLY A 194 -11.70 20.22 -2.48
N ALA A 195 -11.11 21.37 -2.15
CA ALA A 195 -10.76 22.38 -3.14
C ALA A 195 -9.57 21.94 -4.02
N ALA A 196 -9.43 22.53 -5.20
CA ALA A 196 -8.24 22.34 -6.05
C ALA A 196 -6.94 22.65 -5.29
N ALA A 197 -6.98 23.56 -4.32
CA ALA A 197 -5.86 23.90 -3.45
C ALA A 197 -5.34 22.68 -2.64
N ASP A 198 -6.22 21.78 -2.21
CA ASP A 198 -5.83 20.56 -1.48
C ASP A 198 -4.98 19.65 -2.36
N TYR A 199 -5.39 19.43 -3.60
CA TYR A 199 -4.64 18.60 -4.56
C TYR A 199 -3.33 19.27 -5.00
N ASN A 200 -3.30 20.61 -5.10
CA ASN A 200 -2.08 21.36 -5.41
C ASN A 200 -1.07 21.28 -4.25
N ASP A 201 -1.55 21.36 -3.01
CA ASP A 201 -0.70 21.21 -1.83
C ASP A 201 -0.15 19.77 -1.73
N LEU A 202 -1.01 18.79 -1.95
CA LEU A 202 -0.61 17.39 -2.05
C LEU A 202 0.51 17.20 -3.10
N ALA A 203 0.32 17.71 -4.32
CA ALA A 203 1.32 17.62 -5.39
C ALA A 203 2.65 18.29 -5.01
N ARG A 204 2.59 19.41 -4.28
CA ARG A 204 3.79 20.08 -3.75
C ARG A 204 4.60 19.15 -2.87
N GLN A 205 3.97 18.35 -2.01
CA GLN A 205 4.69 17.44 -1.12
C GLN A 205 5.50 16.40 -1.93
N PHE A 206 4.95 15.86 -3.02
CA PHE A 206 5.68 14.94 -3.90
C PHE A 206 6.84 15.62 -4.62
N ARG A 207 6.61 16.83 -5.19
CA ARG A 207 7.69 17.59 -5.85
C ARG A 207 8.85 17.90 -4.91
N LEU A 208 8.57 18.27 -3.67
CA LEU A 208 9.60 18.57 -2.68
C LEU A 208 10.39 17.31 -2.28
N ILE A 209 9.75 16.17 -2.17
CA ILE A 209 10.44 14.89 -1.97
C ILE A 209 11.39 14.60 -3.15
N ASP A 210 10.93 14.74 -4.38
CA ASP A 210 11.78 14.52 -5.56
C ASP A 210 12.97 15.51 -5.58
N GLN A 211 12.68 16.78 -5.38
CA GLN A 211 13.70 17.83 -5.40
C GLN A 211 14.80 17.64 -4.36
N HIS A 212 14.45 17.21 -3.15
CA HIS A 212 15.39 17.17 -2.04
C HIS A 212 16.00 15.81 -1.78
N LEU A 213 15.33 14.72 -2.13
CA LEU A 213 15.73 13.38 -1.72
C LEU A 213 16.17 12.46 -2.85
N TYR A 214 15.90 12.79 -4.12
CA TYR A 214 16.28 11.94 -5.24
C TYR A 214 17.79 11.99 -5.51
N ASP A 215 18.39 10.80 -5.64
CA ASP A 215 19.77 10.63 -6.09
C ASP A 215 19.81 10.04 -7.50
N ALA A 216 20.17 10.87 -8.48
CA ALA A 216 20.18 10.46 -9.89
C ALA A 216 21.22 9.37 -10.20
N LYS A 217 22.27 9.22 -9.39
CA LYS A 217 23.32 8.22 -9.59
C LYS A 217 22.82 6.81 -9.26
N SER A 218 22.18 6.65 -8.14
CA SER A 218 21.60 5.37 -7.71
C SER A 218 20.21 5.13 -8.30
N GLY A 219 19.43 6.17 -8.57
CA GLY A 219 18.01 6.12 -8.91
C GLY A 219 17.12 5.93 -7.69
N LEU A 220 17.65 6.11 -6.47
CA LEU A 220 16.96 5.92 -5.21
C LEU A 220 16.67 7.27 -4.52
N PHE A 221 15.94 7.20 -3.43
CA PHE A 221 15.63 8.37 -2.60
C PHE A 221 16.20 8.19 -1.20
N TYR A 222 16.84 9.23 -0.66
CA TYR A 222 17.29 9.26 0.72
C TYR A 222 16.10 9.22 1.69
N HIS A 223 16.30 8.69 2.89
CA HIS A 223 15.25 8.50 3.89
C HIS A 223 14.61 9.84 4.33
N GLY A 224 15.43 10.85 4.57
CA GLY A 224 14.97 12.15 5.06
C GLY A 224 15.87 13.31 4.66
N TRP A 225 15.30 14.51 4.75
CA TRP A 225 15.93 15.80 4.49
C TRP A 225 15.70 16.74 5.65
N ASP A 226 16.76 17.41 6.09
CA ASP A 226 16.73 18.50 7.04
C ASP A 226 17.04 19.83 6.32
N GLU A 227 16.06 20.70 6.22
CA GLU A 227 16.19 22.01 5.58
C GLU A 227 17.32 22.84 6.20
N LYS A 228 17.50 22.78 7.51
CA LYS A 228 18.50 23.56 8.26
C LYS A 228 19.88 22.91 8.28
N LYS A 229 19.99 21.63 7.89
CA LYS A 229 21.25 20.87 7.83
C LYS A 229 21.99 20.81 9.17
N ASN A 230 21.24 20.88 10.27
CA ASN A 230 21.79 20.92 11.64
C ASN A 230 21.75 19.59 12.34
N GLN A 231 21.00 18.60 11.77
CA GLN A 231 20.92 17.29 12.39
C GLN A 231 22.23 16.51 12.16
N SER A 232 22.65 15.75 13.15
CA SER A 232 23.88 14.94 13.09
C SER A 232 23.88 13.89 11.96
N TRP A 233 22.70 13.51 11.50
CA TRP A 233 22.50 12.57 10.39
C TRP A 233 22.46 13.25 9.02
N ALA A 234 22.32 14.58 8.98
CA ALA A 234 22.12 15.32 7.73
C ALA A 234 23.48 15.67 7.09
N ASN A 235 23.56 15.51 5.78
CA ASN A 235 24.69 15.99 5.00
C ASN A 235 24.76 17.53 5.12
N PRO A 236 25.92 18.11 5.46
CA PRO A 236 26.05 19.54 5.70
C PRO A 236 25.85 20.40 4.45
N THR A 237 25.92 19.79 3.25
CA THR A 237 25.71 20.51 1.99
C THR A 237 24.29 20.32 1.46
N SER A 238 23.79 19.09 1.37
CA SER A 238 22.46 18.80 0.81
C SER A 238 21.33 18.79 1.86
N GLY A 239 21.63 18.43 3.11
CA GLY A 239 20.63 18.17 4.14
C GLY A 239 20.05 16.75 4.13
N THR A 240 20.45 15.90 3.19
CA THR A 240 19.94 14.52 3.07
C THR A 240 20.56 13.59 4.09
N SER A 241 19.84 12.51 4.44
CA SER A 241 20.42 11.37 5.14
C SER A 241 21.45 10.64 4.26
N SER A 242 22.25 9.72 4.85
CA SER A 242 23.43 9.17 4.18
C SER A 242 23.20 7.88 3.41
N ASN A 243 22.09 7.16 3.65
CA ASN A 243 21.83 5.84 3.06
C ASN A 243 20.39 5.69 2.56
N PHE A 244 20.18 4.74 1.66
CA PHE A 244 18.87 4.43 1.08
C PHE A 244 18.21 3.28 1.86
N TRP A 245 17.37 3.62 2.82
CA TRP A 245 16.65 2.65 3.62
C TRP A 245 15.44 2.10 2.86
N GLY A 246 15.38 0.77 2.67
CA GLY A 246 14.37 0.12 1.83
C GLY A 246 12.92 0.44 2.24
N ARG A 247 12.61 0.40 3.54
CA ARG A 247 11.25 0.69 4.00
C ARG A 247 10.81 2.13 3.76
N ALA A 248 11.71 3.11 3.86
CA ALA A 248 11.37 4.50 3.52
C ALA A 248 10.98 4.64 2.04
N LEU A 249 11.75 3.98 1.14
CA LEU A 249 11.36 3.91 -0.28
C LEU A 249 10.02 3.19 -0.47
N GLY A 250 9.77 2.14 0.32
CA GLY A 250 8.49 1.42 0.30
C GLY A 250 7.31 2.33 0.64
N TRP A 251 7.45 3.15 1.66
CA TRP A 251 6.44 4.15 2.00
C TRP A 251 6.20 5.13 0.85
N TYR A 252 7.27 5.63 0.24
CA TYR A 252 7.16 6.55 -0.89
C TYR A 252 6.45 5.93 -2.09
N ALA A 253 6.84 4.71 -2.48
CA ALA A 253 6.21 3.99 -3.58
C ALA A 253 4.71 3.73 -3.32
N MET A 254 4.35 3.32 -2.09
CA MET A 254 2.95 3.16 -1.67
C MET A 254 2.20 4.49 -1.70
N ALA A 255 2.81 5.59 -1.25
CA ALA A 255 2.19 6.91 -1.31
C ALA A 255 1.86 7.32 -2.75
N CYS A 256 2.82 7.15 -3.68
CA CYS A 256 2.63 7.48 -5.08
C CYS A 256 1.43 6.73 -5.69
N VAL A 257 1.33 5.42 -5.47
CA VAL A 257 0.27 4.63 -6.09
C VAL A 257 -1.09 4.85 -5.43
N ASP A 258 -1.14 4.99 -4.09
CA ASP A 258 -2.41 5.10 -3.36
C ASP A 258 -3.09 6.45 -3.59
N VAL A 259 -2.34 7.56 -3.67
CA VAL A 259 -2.96 8.88 -3.95
C VAL A 259 -3.61 8.97 -5.32
N LEU A 260 -3.12 8.20 -6.29
CA LEU A 260 -3.65 8.21 -7.67
C LEU A 260 -5.09 7.69 -7.77
N ASP A 261 -5.58 6.96 -6.78
CA ASP A 261 -6.99 6.55 -6.72
C ASP A 261 -7.93 7.72 -6.42
N PHE A 262 -7.41 8.76 -5.81
CA PHE A 262 -8.21 9.87 -5.28
C PHE A 262 -8.01 11.18 -6.02
N LEU A 263 -6.93 11.37 -6.76
CA LEU A 263 -6.74 12.55 -7.58
C LEU A 263 -7.75 12.59 -8.73
N PRO A 264 -8.35 13.75 -9.04
CA PRO A 264 -9.17 13.91 -10.23
C PRO A 264 -8.42 13.49 -11.50
N LYS A 265 -9.11 12.87 -12.44
CA LYS A 265 -8.48 12.28 -13.65
C LYS A 265 -7.75 13.30 -14.51
N ASP A 266 -8.25 14.52 -14.55
CA ASP A 266 -7.75 15.66 -15.32
C ASP A 266 -6.79 16.56 -14.54
N HIS A 267 -6.57 16.31 -13.25
CA HIS A 267 -5.68 17.15 -12.44
C HIS A 267 -4.21 17.00 -12.88
N PRO A 268 -3.47 18.11 -13.11
CA PRO A 268 -2.08 18.06 -13.62
C PRO A 268 -1.13 17.23 -12.76
N ALA A 269 -1.27 17.30 -11.45
CA ALA A 269 -0.47 16.51 -10.50
C ALA A 269 -0.49 15.00 -10.77
N ARG A 270 -1.55 14.49 -11.41
CA ARG A 270 -1.64 13.06 -11.73
C ARG A 270 -0.49 12.59 -12.62
N LYS A 271 -0.15 13.37 -13.65
CA LYS A 271 0.99 13.07 -14.54
C LYS A 271 2.33 13.14 -13.78
N GLU A 272 2.48 14.13 -12.92
CA GLU A 272 3.68 14.31 -12.09
C GLU A 272 3.88 13.11 -11.17
N ILE A 273 2.85 12.71 -10.42
CA ILE A 273 2.94 11.58 -9.48
C ILE A 273 3.14 10.24 -10.20
N ILE A 274 2.57 10.06 -11.40
CA ILE A 274 2.86 8.88 -12.22
C ILE A 274 4.34 8.86 -12.66
N ALA A 275 4.92 10.00 -13.00
CA ALA A 275 6.33 10.10 -13.31
C ALA A 275 7.22 9.76 -12.09
N GLU A 276 6.85 10.25 -10.91
CA GLU A 276 7.52 9.89 -9.65
C GLU A 276 7.40 8.40 -9.32
N LEU A 277 6.19 7.82 -9.50
CA LEU A 277 5.96 6.40 -9.32
C LEU A 277 6.83 5.57 -10.26
N LYS A 278 6.97 5.99 -11.52
CA LYS A 278 7.87 5.33 -12.48
C LYS A 278 9.32 5.44 -12.02
N LYS A 279 9.78 6.63 -11.64
CA LYS A 279 11.15 6.90 -11.18
C LYS A 279 11.53 6.02 -9.99
N VAL A 280 10.69 5.96 -8.95
CA VAL A 280 10.96 5.12 -7.78
C VAL A 280 10.90 3.63 -8.13
N SER A 281 9.99 3.21 -9.01
CA SER A 281 9.87 1.82 -9.45
C SER A 281 11.08 1.36 -10.27
N ASP A 282 11.62 2.21 -11.16
CA ASP A 282 12.86 1.93 -11.90
C ASP A 282 14.04 1.72 -10.93
N GLY A 283 14.16 2.56 -9.91
CA GLY A 283 15.16 2.39 -8.85
C GLY A 283 14.98 1.10 -8.07
N ILE A 284 13.75 0.75 -7.70
CA ILE A 284 13.42 -0.49 -7.01
C ILE A 284 13.83 -1.71 -7.86
N VAL A 285 13.47 -1.73 -9.14
CA VAL A 285 13.83 -2.84 -10.04
C VAL A 285 15.34 -2.95 -10.22
N LYS A 286 16.04 -1.83 -10.37
CA LYS A 286 17.52 -1.81 -10.52
C LYS A 286 18.25 -2.49 -9.36
N TRP A 287 17.73 -2.36 -8.13
CA TRP A 287 18.35 -2.85 -6.90
C TRP A 287 17.71 -4.14 -6.36
N GLN A 288 16.88 -4.82 -7.15
CA GLN A 288 16.34 -6.11 -6.78
C GLN A 288 17.45 -7.17 -6.75
N ASP A 289 17.58 -7.89 -5.65
CA ASP A 289 18.54 -8.98 -5.54
C ASP A 289 18.26 -10.08 -6.58
N ALA A 290 19.28 -10.41 -7.36
CA ALA A 290 19.14 -11.29 -8.51
C ALA A 290 18.81 -12.75 -8.13
N ASP A 291 19.26 -13.21 -6.98
CA ASP A 291 19.09 -14.61 -6.56
C ASP A 291 17.78 -14.82 -5.79
N SER A 292 17.45 -13.91 -4.89
CA SER A 292 16.26 -14.03 -4.04
C SER A 292 15.02 -13.39 -4.62
N GLY A 293 15.17 -12.37 -5.45
CA GLY A 293 14.10 -11.50 -5.90
C GLY A 293 13.63 -10.48 -4.85
N LEU A 294 14.25 -10.42 -3.70
CA LEU A 294 13.94 -9.54 -2.58
C LEU A 294 14.78 -8.26 -2.61
N TRP A 295 14.65 -7.44 -1.58
CA TRP A 295 15.42 -6.21 -1.43
C TRP A 295 16.10 -6.13 -0.07
N TRP A 296 17.25 -5.49 -0.06
CA TRP A 296 18.08 -5.34 1.11
C TRP A 296 17.59 -4.21 2.03
N GLN A 297 17.88 -4.33 3.33
CA GLN A 297 17.58 -3.29 4.33
C GLN A 297 18.17 -1.93 3.91
N VAL A 298 19.44 -1.91 3.49
CA VAL A 298 20.09 -0.78 2.84
C VAL A 298 20.25 -1.13 1.37
N MET A 299 19.50 -0.47 0.51
CA MET A 299 19.14 -0.91 -0.84
C MET A 299 20.35 -1.18 -1.75
N ASP A 300 21.32 -0.27 -1.76
CA ASP A 300 22.46 -0.26 -2.68
C ASP A 300 23.71 -0.96 -2.13
N GLN A 301 23.60 -1.63 -0.98
CA GLN A 301 24.74 -2.23 -0.27
C GLN A 301 24.51 -3.73 0.04
N GLY A 302 23.94 -4.47 -0.92
CA GLY A 302 23.55 -5.87 -0.75
C GLY A 302 24.66 -6.79 -0.28
N ASN A 303 25.87 -6.60 -0.80
CA ASN A 303 27.03 -7.44 -0.45
C ASN A 303 27.76 -7.01 0.82
N ARG A 304 27.35 -5.93 1.46
CA ARG A 304 28.00 -5.44 2.68
C ARG A 304 27.62 -6.33 3.88
N LYS A 305 28.66 -6.77 4.62
CA LYS A 305 28.48 -7.63 5.80
C LYS A 305 27.49 -7.02 6.80
N GLY A 306 26.52 -7.82 7.23
CA GLY A 306 25.48 -7.42 8.18
C GLY A 306 24.21 -6.91 7.53
N ASN A 307 24.20 -6.58 6.23
CA ASN A 307 22.96 -6.27 5.53
C ASN A 307 22.10 -7.54 5.38
N TYR A 308 20.81 -7.39 5.29
CA TYR A 308 19.86 -8.51 5.18
C TYR A 308 18.70 -8.20 4.25
N LEU A 309 18.09 -9.24 3.69
CA LEU A 309 16.88 -9.13 2.87
C LEU A 309 15.69 -8.81 3.76
N GLU A 310 15.07 -7.66 3.52
CA GLU A 310 14.07 -7.08 4.43
C GLU A 310 12.64 -7.31 3.90
N ALA A 311 11.80 -7.89 4.74
CA ALA A 311 10.45 -8.32 4.35
C ALA A 311 9.50 -7.16 4.11
N THR A 312 9.57 -6.12 4.93
CA THR A 312 8.61 -5.01 4.89
C THR A 312 8.76 -4.22 3.61
N ALA A 313 9.99 -3.81 3.27
CA ALA A 313 10.29 -3.11 2.02
C ALA A 313 9.92 -3.97 0.81
N SER A 314 10.27 -5.28 0.84
CA SER A 314 9.94 -6.20 -0.25
C SER A 314 8.43 -6.31 -0.49
N ALA A 315 7.63 -6.40 0.57
CA ALA A 315 6.18 -6.45 0.46
C ALA A 315 5.59 -5.13 -0.07
N MET A 316 6.10 -3.98 0.39
CA MET A 316 5.68 -2.65 -0.07
C MET A 316 5.99 -2.43 -1.55
N PHE A 317 7.17 -2.83 -2.00
CA PHE A 317 7.57 -2.69 -3.40
C PHE A 317 6.72 -3.55 -4.33
N VAL A 318 6.50 -4.81 -3.95
CA VAL A 318 5.60 -5.70 -4.71
C VAL A 318 4.19 -5.12 -4.78
N TYR A 319 3.64 -4.66 -3.66
CA TYR A 319 2.33 -4.03 -3.63
C TYR A 319 2.25 -2.82 -4.56
N ALA A 320 3.17 -1.86 -4.38
CA ALA A 320 3.11 -0.61 -5.12
C ALA A 320 3.23 -0.82 -6.63
N MET A 321 4.19 -1.65 -7.08
CA MET A 321 4.37 -1.94 -8.50
C MET A 321 3.20 -2.76 -9.06
N ALA A 322 2.71 -3.77 -8.33
CA ALA A 322 1.59 -4.60 -8.78
C ALA A 322 0.32 -3.77 -8.97
N ARG A 323 -0.01 -2.92 -7.97
CA ARG A 323 -1.13 -2.00 -8.05
C ARG A 323 -0.99 -1.00 -9.19
N ALA A 324 0.22 -0.45 -9.39
CA ALA A 324 0.50 0.47 -10.47
C ALA A 324 0.28 -0.16 -11.85
N VAL A 325 0.68 -1.42 -12.04
CA VAL A 325 0.43 -2.16 -13.28
C VAL A 325 -1.07 -2.48 -13.44
N ASN A 326 -1.75 -2.91 -12.39
CA ASN A 326 -3.19 -3.17 -12.41
C ASN A 326 -4.01 -1.93 -12.81
N ASN A 327 -3.59 -0.75 -12.34
CA ASN A 327 -4.26 0.52 -12.62
C ASN A 327 -3.77 1.20 -13.92
N GLY A 328 -2.85 0.59 -14.66
CA GLY A 328 -2.32 1.13 -15.92
C GLY A 328 -1.39 2.34 -15.76
N HIS A 329 -0.83 2.55 -14.57
CA HIS A 329 0.15 3.62 -14.30
C HIS A 329 1.57 3.20 -14.67
N LEU A 330 1.87 1.91 -14.60
CA LEU A 330 3.10 1.30 -15.08
C LEU A 330 2.81 0.26 -16.16
N SER A 331 3.76 0.03 -17.06
CA SER A 331 3.65 -1.00 -18.10
C SER A 331 3.80 -2.40 -17.50
N ARG A 332 3.42 -3.43 -18.26
CA ARG A 332 3.61 -4.83 -17.85
C ARG A 332 5.09 -5.27 -17.83
N ASP A 333 6.02 -4.42 -18.26
CA ASP A 333 7.47 -4.70 -18.20
C ASP A 333 7.98 -4.86 -16.76
N TYR A 334 7.25 -4.34 -15.78
CA TYR A 334 7.54 -4.53 -14.35
C TYR A 334 7.09 -5.91 -13.81
N LEU A 335 6.28 -6.65 -14.56
CA LEU A 335 5.71 -7.93 -14.10
C LEU A 335 6.77 -8.96 -13.69
N PRO A 336 7.89 -9.17 -14.42
CA PRO A 336 8.92 -10.11 -13.97
C PRO A 336 9.49 -9.78 -12.58
N ALA A 337 9.76 -8.52 -12.30
CA ALA A 337 10.28 -8.09 -11.00
C ALA A 337 9.22 -8.28 -9.88
N ILE A 338 7.97 -7.94 -10.15
CA ILE A 338 6.86 -8.13 -9.21
C ILE A 338 6.70 -9.61 -8.84
N LEU A 339 6.62 -10.49 -9.83
CA LEU A 339 6.41 -11.93 -9.61
C LEU A 339 7.60 -12.57 -8.91
N LYS A 340 8.82 -12.18 -9.30
CA LYS A 340 10.05 -12.64 -8.64
C LYS A 340 10.11 -12.19 -7.18
N GLY A 341 9.75 -10.93 -6.90
CA GLY A 341 9.67 -10.38 -5.55
C GLY A 341 8.66 -11.12 -4.69
N TYR A 342 7.44 -11.33 -5.20
CA TYR A 342 6.40 -12.06 -4.48
C TYR A 342 6.79 -13.52 -4.21
N THR A 343 7.38 -14.20 -5.21
CA THR A 343 7.94 -15.55 -5.06
C THR A 343 9.01 -15.58 -3.96
N GLY A 344 9.92 -14.61 -3.96
CA GLY A 344 10.96 -14.47 -2.93
C GLY A 344 10.38 -14.33 -1.53
N ILE A 345 9.36 -13.48 -1.35
CA ILE A 345 8.69 -13.31 -0.06
C ILE A 345 8.10 -14.64 0.41
N VAL A 346 7.26 -15.26 -0.42
CA VAL A 346 6.54 -16.48 -0.04
C VAL A 346 7.49 -17.65 0.23
N SER A 347 8.55 -17.80 -0.57
CA SER A 347 9.46 -18.96 -0.45
C SER A 347 10.54 -18.81 0.60
N LYS A 348 10.95 -17.57 0.92
CA LYS A 348 12.13 -17.32 1.79
C LYS A 348 11.80 -16.63 3.11
N LEU A 349 10.69 -15.86 3.16
CA LEU A 349 10.36 -15.02 4.32
C LEU A 349 9.10 -15.47 5.06
N ILE A 350 8.32 -16.40 4.49
CA ILE A 350 7.17 -16.99 5.18
C ILE A 350 7.59 -18.30 5.85
N LYS A 351 7.35 -18.38 7.15
CA LYS A 351 7.35 -19.65 7.90
C LYS A 351 5.92 -20.15 8.02
N THR A 352 5.72 -21.46 7.86
CA THR A 352 4.41 -22.11 7.98
C THR A 352 4.41 -23.08 9.18
N ASP A 353 3.33 -23.05 9.95
CA ASP A 353 3.03 -23.98 11.02
C ASP A 353 1.55 -24.37 10.92
N GLY A 354 1.28 -25.44 10.17
CA GLY A 354 -0.07 -25.80 9.72
C GLY A 354 -0.70 -24.65 8.92
N GLU A 355 -1.88 -24.20 9.36
CA GLU A 355 -2.56 -23.06 8.73
C GLU A 355 -1.98 -21.71 9.16
N LYS A 356 -1.27 -21.65 10.30
CA LYS A 356 -0.62 -20.41 10.77
C LYS A 356 0.62 -20.13 9.96
N ILE A 357 0.80 -18.85 9.63
CA ILE A 357 2.01 -18.38 8.95
C ILE A 357 2.62 -17.19 9.68
N SER A 358 3.92 -17.03 9.53
CA SER A 358 4.67 -15.89 10.08
C SER A 358 5.52 -15.24 8.99
N LEU A 359 5.50 -13.92 8.94
CA LEU A 359 6.41 -13.11 8.11
C LEU A 359 7.68 -12.82 8.93
N THR A 360 8.81 -13.28 8.45
CA THR A 360 10.12 -13.13 9.08
C THR A 360 10.89 -11.94 8.52
N GLN A 361 12.06 -11.62 9.07
CA GLN A 361 13.00 -10.61 8.55
C GLN A 361 12.39 -9.20 8.42
N CYS A 362 11.51 -8.81 9.33
CA CYS A 362 11.00 -7.45 9.40
C CYS A 362 11.92 -6.57 10.26
N CYS A 363 12.38 -5.45 9.75
CA CYS A 363 13.00 -4.41 10.57
C CYS A 363 11.98 -3.84 11.56
N SER A 364 12.25 -3.93 12.86
CA SER A 364 11.27 -3.51 13.88
C SER A 364 10.99 -2.00 13.81
N VAL A 365 12.01 -1.19 13.69
CA VAL A 365 11.90 0.26 13.62
C VAL A 365 13.18 0.84 13.03
N ALA A 366 13.06 1.91 12.24
CA ALA A 366 14.17 2.81 11.96
C ALA A 366 13.66 4.25 11.86
N GLY A 367 14.54 5.20 11.95
CA GLY A 367 14.24 6.62 11.91
C GLY A 367 15.53 7.43 11.88
N LEU A 368 15.44 8.75 12.05
CA LEU A 368 16.55 9.66 12.05
C LEU A 368 16.52 10.54 13.32
N GLY A 369 17.67 10.91 13.86
CA GLY A 369 17.78 11.81 15.00
C GLY A 369 17.73 11.10 16.35
N PHE A 370 16.73 11.40 17.16
CA PHE A 370 16.70 10.98 18.56
C PHE A 370 16.74 9.47 18.78
N THR A 371 17.57 9.06 19.74
CA THR A 371 17.54 7.68 20.26
C THR A 371 16.42 7.52 21.29
N THR A 372 15.87 6.33 21.35
CA THR A 372 15.19 5.88 22.56
C THR A 372 16.20 5.67 23.67
N THR A 373 15.78 5.85 24.91
CA THR A 373 16.61 5.78 26.12
C THR A 373 17.64 4.64 26.08
N GLY A 374 18.94 4.95 26.09
CA GLY A 374 20.04 3.99 26.10
C GLY A 374 20.44 3.38 24.75
N GLY A 375 19.84 3.80 23.64
CA GLY A 375 20.13 3.30 22.30
C GLY A 375 21.25 4.05 21.57
N ARG A 376 21.72 3.46 20.45
CA ARG A 376 22.64 4.15 19.53
C ARG A 376 21.95 5.36 18.87
N PRO A 377 22.71 6.41 18.53
CA PRO A 377 22.17 7.50 17.72
C PRO A 377 21.58 6.99 16.42
N ARG A 378 20.41 7.50 16.04
CA ARG A 378 19.79 7.24 14.73
C ARG A 378 20.39 8.19 13.70
N ASP A 379 21.64 7.92 13.36
CA ASP A 379 22.49 8.78 12.52
C ASP A 379 22.34 8.53 11.01
N GLY A 380 21.45 7.61 10.63
CA GLY A 380 21.23 7.25 9.22
C GLY A 380 22.40 6.49 8.58
N SER A 381 23.42 6.06 9.35
CA SER A 381 24.54 5.27 8.86
C SER A 381 24.09 3.85 8.49
N PHE A 382 24.89 3.16 7.69
CA PHE A 382 24.70 1.75 7.41
C PHE A 382 24.66 0.92 8.69
N ASP A 383 25.64 1.13 9.58
CA ASP A 383 25.78 0.38 10.82
C ASP A 383 24.57 0.62 11.78
N TYR A 384 24.00 1.81 11.73
CA TYR A 384 22.74 2.09 12.42
C TYR A 384 21.58 1.25 11.84
N TYR A 385 21.34 1.30 10.53
CA TYR A 385 20.19 0.61 9.93
C TYR A 385 20.23 -0.90 10.12
N ILE A 386 21.41 -1.52 10.09
CA ILE A 386 21.55 -2.96 10.31
C ILE A 386 21.57 -3.36 11.80
N SER A 387 21.71 -2.40 12.71
CA SER A 387 21.67 -2.63 14.16
C SER A 387 20.26 -2.68 14.75
N GLU A 388 19.24 -2.24 14.02
CA GLU A 388 17.85 -2.30 14.48
C GLU A 388 17.36 -3.76 14.53
N ALA A 389 16.54 -4.07 15.52
CA ALA A 389 16.10 -5.44 15.74
C ALA A 389 15.30 -5.99 14.55
N ILE A 390 15.62 -7.21 14.17
CA ILE A 390 14.85 -8.00 13.19
C ILE A 390 13.79 -8.78 13.95
N VAL A 391 12.54 -8.65 13.56
CA VAL A 391 11.41 -9.29 14.24
C VAL A 391 10.52 -10.04 13.25
N GLU A 392 9.66 -10.89 13.77
CA GLU A 392 8.61 -11.55 13.00
C GLU A 392 7.28 -10.80 13.15
N ASN A 393 6.44 -10.87 12.12
CA ASN A 393 5.05 -10.42 12.17
C ASN A 393 4.87 -8.94 12.54
N ASP A 394 5.81 -8.10 12.11
CA ASP A 394 5.62 -6.66 12.25
C ASP A 394 4.48 -6.20 11.34
N LEU A 395 3.53 -5.45 11.89
CA LEU A 395 2.35 -4.98 11.13
C LEU A 395 2.72 -4.12 9.91
N LYS A 396 3.90 -3.48 9.94
CA LYS A 396 4.43 -2.72 8.80
C LYS A 396 4.81 -3.61 7.60
N GLY A 397 5.08 -4.89 7.85
CA GLY A 397 5.30 -5.90 6.81
C GLY A 397 4.05 -6.71 6.50
N VAL A 398 3.30 -7.09 7.53
CA VAL A 398 2.07 -7.89 7.39
C VAL A 398 1.02 -7.21 6.54
N GLY A 399 0.71 -5.93 6.82
CA GLY A 399 -0.26 -5.17 6.02
C GLY A 399 0.10 -5.11 4.54
N PRO A 400 1.29 -4.64 4.16
CA PRO A 400 1.74 -4.63 2.77
C PRO A 400 1.81 -6.02 2.12
N PHE A 401 2.14 -7.08 2.87
CA PHE A 401 2.09 -8.45 2.33
C PHE A 401 0.67 -8.87 1.93
N ILE A 402 -0.33 -8.58 2.78
CA ILE A 402 -1.74 -8.84 2.46
C ILE A 402 -2.15 -8.05 1.20
N LEU A 403 -1.81 -6.77 1.15
CA LEU A 403 -2.11 -5.90 0.00
C LEU A 403 -1.40 -6.39 -1.27
N ALA A 404 -0.13 -6.80 -1.18
CA ALA A 404 0.62 -7.34 -2.30
C ALA A 404 -0.02 -8.61 -2.88
N GLY A 405 -0.47 -9.54 -2.01
CA GLY A 405 -1.15 -10.75 -2.48
C GLY A 405 -2.47 -10.45 -3.19
N ILE A 406 -3.23 -9.46 -2.73
CA ILE A 406 -4.45 -9.00 -3.42
C ILE A 406 -4.12 -8.51 -4.84
N GLU A 407 -3.09 -7.66 -4.98
CA GLU A 407 -2.73 -7.08 -6.28
C GLU A 407 -2.07 -8.11 -7.21
N VAL A 408 -1.22 -8.99 -6.70
CA VAL A 408 -0.61 -10.07 -7.49
C VAL A 408 -1.66 -11.08 -7.95
N GLN A 409 -2.67 -11.38 -7.12
CA GLN A 409 -3.81 -12.20 -7.54
C GLN A 409 -4.53 -11.59 -8.74
N GLN A 410 -4.73 -10.28 -8.77
CA GLN A 410 -5.37 -9.58 -9.88
C GLN A 410 -4.50 -9.61 -11.15
N LEU A 411 -3.18 -9.48 -11.03
CA LEU A 411 -2.24 -9.55 -12.15
C LEU A 411 -2.17 -10.94 -12.81
N THR A 412 -2.33 -11.99 -12.01
CA THR A 412 -2.12 -13.39 -12.43
C THR A 412 -3.41 -14.19 -12.60
N GLY A 413 -4.52 -13.66 -12.14
CA GLY A 413 -5.85 -14.22 -12.38
C GLY A 413 -6.34 -13.91 -13.79
N SER A 414 -7.34 -14.65 -14.28
CA SER A 414 -8.07 -14.26 -15.49
C SER A 414 -8.63 -12.85 -15.31
N PRO A 415 -8.64 -12.00 -16.36
CA PRO A 415 -9.22 -10.68 -16.25
C PRO A 415 -10.65 -10.83 -15.70
N PRO A 416 -11.06 -10.02 -14.73
CA PRO A 416 -12.42 -10.04 -14.23
C PRO A 416 -13.33 -9.81 -15.44
N GLY A 417 -14.24 -10.75 -15.73
CA GLY A 417 -15.32 -10.46 -16.64
C GLY A 417 -15.93 -9.14 -16.21
N LYS A 418 -16.15 -8.21 -17.14
CA LYS A 418 -16.70 -6.89 -16.87
C LYS A 418 -17.93 -7.01 -15.98
N THR A 419 -17.74 -6.88 -14.68
CA THR A 419 -18.85 -6.71 -13.74
C THR A 419 -19.21 -5.23 -13.88
N THR A 420 -20.17 -4.95 -14.74
CA THR A 420 -20.86 -3.65 -14.73
C THR A 420 -21.53 -3.53 -13.38
N LEU A 421 -20.99 -2.66 -12.52
CA LEU A 421 -21.73 -2.23 -11.33
C LEU A 421 -23.04 -1.63 -11.82
N PRO A 422 -24.19 -1.96 -11.20
CA PRO A 422 -25.44 -1.29 -11.54
C PRO A 422 -25.26 0.19 -11.21
N GLU A 423 -25.56 1.04 -12.18
CA GLU A 423 -25.68 2.49 -11.97
C GLU A 423 -26.73 2.71 -10.89
N ALA A 424 -26.30 3.37 -9.81
CA ALA A 424 -27.22 3.82 -8.77
C ALA A 424 -28.21 4.83 -9.40
N LYS A 425 -29.48 4.46 -9.40
CA LYS A 425 -30.59 5.36 -9.70
C LYS A 425 -30.83 6.30 -8.54
#